data_dc8ac0797ec307dd1f20de860fbaff59
#
_entry.id   dc8ac0797ec307dd1f20de860fbaff59
#
_cell.length_a   1.000
_cell.length_b   1.000
_cell.length_c   1.000
_cell.angle_alpha   90.00
_cell.angle_beta   90.00
_cell.angle_gamma   90.00
#
_symmetry.space_group_name_H-M   'P 1'
#
loop_
_entity.id
_entity.type
_entity.pdbx_description
1 polymer ?
#
loop_
_entity_poly.entity_id
_entity_poly.type
_entity_poly.pdbx_seq_one_letter_code
_entity_poly.pdbx_strand_id
1 'polypeptide(L)' 'MKEYHVVWRIEVHAEDEVDAAIEAQNVMNEGARDGMNWSFEVMEFADYQKNGERANVWPVNLDDYLTS' A
#
# COMPACT_ATOMS: atom_id res chain seq x y z
N MET A 1 -7.61 10.63 17.83
CA MET A 1 -7.02 9.74 16.81
C MET A 1 -6.07 10.53 15.92
N LYS A 2 -5.03 9.88 15.46
CA LYS A 2 -4.08 10.51 14.53
C LYS A 2 -4.45 10.16 13.09
N GLU A 3 -4.11 11.06 12.19
CA GLU A 3 -4.30 10.81 10.77
C GLU A 3 -2.99 10.28 10.17
N TYR A 4 -3.09 9.26 9.32
CA TYR A 4 -1.94 8.63 8.69
C TYR A 4 -2.06 8.68 7.18
N HIS A 5 -0.93 8.81 6.51
CA HIS A 5 -0.83 8.66 5.07
C HIS A 5 -0.32 7.23 4.80
N VAL A 6 -1.10 6.46 4.07
CA VAL A 6 -0.79 5.05 3.81
C VAL A 6 -0.60 4.84 2.32
N VAL A 7 0.51 4.22 1.95
CA VAL A 7 0.83 3.93 0.56
C VAL A 7 0.92 2.42 0.36
N TRP A 8 0.22 1.95 -0.65
CA TRP A 8 0.29 0.55 -1.08
C TRP A 8 0.92 0.51 -2.46
N ARG A 9 1.89 -0.36 -2.61
CA ARG A 9 2.60 -0.50 -3.88
C ARG A 9 2.44 -1.91 -4.39
N ILE A 10 2.13 -2.02 -5.69
CA ILE A 10 2.00 -3.30 -6.35
C ILE A 10 2.58 -3.19 -7.77
N GLU A 11 3.16 -4.26 -8.23
CA GLU A 11 3.66 -4.37 -9.59
C GLU A 11 2.73 -5.29 -10.36
N VAL A 12 2.27 -4.82 -11.53
CA VAL A 12 1.36 -5.58 -12.38
C VAL A 12 1.88 -5.57 -13.82
N HIS A 13 1.49 -6.58 -14.57
CA HIS A 13 1.78 -6.65 -16.00
C HIS A 13 0.53 -6.21 -16.77
N ALA A 14 0.68 -5.22 -17.63
CA ALA A 14 -0.42 -4.67 -18.42
C ALA A 14 0.12 -4.08 -19.71
N GLU A 15 -0.78 -3.83 -20.66
CA GLU A 15 -0.40 -3.29 -21.97
C GLU A 15 -0.23 -1.77 -21.93
N ASP A 16 -0.96 -1.10 -21.05
CA ASP A 16 -0.87 0.36 -20.90
C ASP A 16 -1.18 0.76 -19.47
N GLU A 17 -1.08 2.07 -19.19
CA GLU A 17 -1.24 2.59 -17.83
C GLU A 17 -2.67 2.44 -17.31
N VAL A 18 -3.67 2.52 -18.17
CA VAL A 18 -5.05 2.35 -17.76
C VAL A 18 -5.30 0.89 -17.35
N ASP A 19 -4.85 -0.05 -18.17
CA ASP A 19 -4.97 -1.45 -17.85
C ASP A 19 -4.23 -1.79 -16.56
N ALA A 20 -3.07 -1.18 -16.32
CA ALA A 20 -2.33 -1.38 -15.08
C ALA A 20 -3.14 -0.93 -13.87
N ALA A 21 -3.79 0.23 -13.96
CA ALA A 21 -4.63 0.73 -12.88
C ALA A 21 -5.83 -0.19 -12.63
N ILE A 22 -6.45 -0.68 -13.70
CA ILE A 22 -7.58 -1.61 -13.59
C ILE A 22 -7.14 -2.92 -12.93
N GLU A 23 -6.00 -3.44 -13.33
CA GLU A 23 -5.47 -4.68 -12.76
C GLU A 23 -5.18 -4.50 -11.27
N ALA A 24 -4.58 -3.38 -10.88
CA ALA A 24 -4.31 -3.09 -9.47
C ALA A 24 -5.62 -2.99 -8.69
N GLN A 25 -6.64 -2.35 -9.25
CA GLN A 25 -7.94 -2.24 -8.61
C GLN A 25 -8.58 -3.62 -8.42
N ASN A 26 -8.49 -4.48 -9.44
CA ASN A 26 -9.02 -5.83 -9.35
C ASN A 26 -8.36 -6.64 -8.26
N VAL A 27 -7.04 -6.54 -8.15
CA VAL A 27 -6.29 -7.22 -7.09
C VAL A 27 -6.76 -6.75 -5.71
N MET A 28 -6.95 -5.44 -5.55
CA MET A 28 -7.41 -4.88 -4.29
C MET A 28 -8.83 -5.35 -3.95
N ASN A 29 -9.72 -5.37 -4.93
CA ASN A 29 -11.12 -5.75 -4.72
C ASN A 29 -11.31 -7.23 -4.41
N GLU A 30 -10.46 -8.07 -4.94
CA GLU A 30 -10.53 -9.51 -4.70
C GLU A 30 -10.01 -9.90 -3.32
N GLY A 31 -9.42 -8.95 -2.62
CA GLY A 31 -8.91 -9.17 -1.27
C GLY A 31 -7.61 -9.97 -1.26
N ALA A 32 -7.28 -10.50 -0.09
CA ALA A 32 -6.06 -11.25 0.08
C ALA A 32 -6.14 -12.59 -0.64
N ARG A 33 -5.27 -12.78 -1.62
CA ARG A 33 -5.08 -14.06 -2.27
C ARG A 33 -3.85 -14.73 -1.71
N ASP A 34 -3.79 -16.04 -1.85
CA ASP A 34 -2.60 -16.78 -1.49
C ASP A 34 -1.40 -16.24 -2.29
N GLY A 35 -0.33 -15.91 -1.59
CA GLY A 35 0.86 -15.37 -2.19
C GLY A 35 0.86 -13.86 -2.39
N MET A 36 -0.21 -13.18 -2.03
CA MET A 36 -0.26 -11.72 -2.07
C MET A 36 0.51 -11.13 -0.90
N ASN A 37 1.35 -10.16 -1.21
CA ASN A 37 2.10 -9.43 -0.19
C ASN A 37 1.38 -8.12 0.15
N TRP A 38 0.77 -8.07 1.32
CA TRP A 38 0.07 -6.89 1.80
C TRP A 38 1.00 -6.01 2.61
N SER A 39 1.99 -5.43 1.92
CA SER A 39 2.93 -4.51 2.54
C SER A 39 2.51 -3.08 2.28
N PHE A 40 2.47 -2.30 3.35
CA PHE A 40 2.11 -0.89 3.28
C PHE A 40 3.23 -0.03 3.84
N GLU A 41 3.34 1.18 3.33
CA GLU A 41 4.17 2.21 3.92
C GLU A 41 3.25 3.17 4.66
N VAL A 42 3.49 3.37 5.95
CA VAL A 42 2.63 4.18 6.80
C VAL A 42 3.42 5.36 7.34
N MET A 43 2.85 6.56 7.23
CA MET A 43 3.46 7.80 7.72
C MET A 43 2.43 8.58 8.50
N GLU A 44 2.85 9.30 9.55
CA GLU A 44 1.95 10.27 10.16
C GLU A 44 1.66 11.37 9.14
N PHE A 45 0.39 11.75 9.00
CA PHE A 45 -0.01 12.72 8.00
C PHE A 45 0.67 14.07 8.22
N ALA A 46 0.80 14.50 9.47
CA ALA A 46 1.47 15.75 9.80
C ALA A 46 2.94 15.74 9.37
N ASP A 47 3.62 14.61 9.57
CA ASP A 47 5.01 14.45 9.15
C ASP A 47 5.11 14.47 7.63
N TYR A 48 4.20 13.77 6.96
CA TYR A 48 4.15 13.75 5.50
C TYR A 48 3.93 15.15 4.92
N GLN A 49 3.01 15.92 5.50
CA GLN A 49 2.75 17.29 5.04
C GLN A 49 3.97 18.19 5.19
N LYS A 50 4.73 17.99 6.25
CA LYS A 50 5.89 18.83 6.56
C LYS A 50 7.11 18.44 5.75
N ASN A 51 7.36 17.13 5.62
CA ASN A 51 8.62 16.60 5.09
C ASN A 51 8.48 15.87 3.75
N GLY A 52 7.25 15.58 3.31
CA GLY A 52 7.02 14.85 2.07
C GLY A 52 7.70 13.50 2.06
N GLU A 53 8.52 13.26 1.05
CA GLU A 53 9.21 11.98 0.90
C GLU A 53 10.24 11.71 2.00
N ARG A 54 10.58 12.72 2.79
CA ARG A 54 11.51 12.58 3.92
C ARG A 54 10.83 12.23 5.21
N ALA A 55 9.50 12.08 5.20
CA ALA A 55 8.76 11.68 6.39
C ALA A 55 9.22 10.30 6.87
N ASN A 56 9.10 10.07 8.17
CA ASN A 56 9.40 8.76 8.73
C ASN A 56 8.37 7.74 8.27
N VAL A 57 8.84 6.67 7.66
CA VAL A 57 7.99 5.62 7.09
C VAL A 57 8.13 4.36 7.93
N TRP A 58 6.99 3.81 8.34
CA TRP A 58 6.95 2.50 9.00
C TRP A 58 6.42 1.48 8.01
N PRO A 59 7.26 0.52 7.58
CA PRO A 59 6.75 -0.56 6.75
C PRO A 59 5.91 -1.50 7.60
N VAL A 60 4.69 -1.76 7.17
CA VAL A 60 3.77 -2.66 7.86
C VAL A 60 3.36 -3.77 6.90
N ASN A 61 3.72 -4.98 7.24
CA ASN A 61 3.29 -6.16 6.50
C ASN A 61 2.16 -6.81 7.28
N LEU A 62 0.94 -6.71 6.74
CA LEU A 62 -0.24 -7.21 7.44
C LEU A 62 -0.22 -8.73 7.60
N ASP A 63 0.51 -9.44 6.76
CA ASP A 63 0.63 -10.89 6.91
C ASP A 63 1.21 -11.28 8.27
N ASP A 64 2.10 -10.43 8.82
CA ASP A 64 2.70 -10.67 10.13
C ASP A 64 1.69 -10.49 11.27
N TYR A 65 0.62 -9.74 11.03
CA TYR A 65 -0.38 -9.41 12.05
C TYR A 65 -1.66 -10.21 11.91
N LEU A 66 -1.98 -10.66 10.70
CA LEU A 66 -3.25 -11.33 10.41
C LEU A 66 -3.14 -12.85 10.42
N THR A 67 -1.94 -13.39 10.25
CA THR A 67 -1.69 -14.82 10.35
C THR A 67 -1.18 -15.12 11.73
N SER A 68 -2.04 -15.50 12.56
CA SER A 68 -1.65 -15.97 13.89
C SER A 68 -1.79 -17.49 13.97
#